data_7f0cf5fedc68d77571b2661dd0acc5df
#
_entry.id   7f0cf5fedc68d77571b2661dd0acc5df
#
_cell.length_a   1.000
_cell.length_b   1.000
_cell.length_c   1.000
_cell.angle_alpha   90.00
_cell.angle_beta   90.00
_cell.angle_gamma   90.00
#
_symmetry.space_group_name_H-M   'P 1'
#
loop_
_entity.id
_entity.type
_entity.pdbx_description
1 polymer ?
#
loop_
_entity_poly.entity_id
_entity_poly.type
_entity_poly.pdbx_seq_one_letter_code
_entity_poly.pdbx_strand_id
1 'polypeptide(L)'
;MRKMFYVMCAAGVAASLAGCTKMDTAATTAAPAATEAPAKEETKAEEKTETAAEPEVKLIGAHVNTVDSSYQAGFDAMKEKLEEVSGGKMTVEIHPNGELGGNEAELVEKMATGTVDMIVASPNFVATTGVKEADLFSIPFLYTGLDHWTAVVDGEVGQTITDKINAGGVLHNLGYWSCGTREYFGVKPVNTVEDFKNVKIRVQDSDVVRSVWSALGANPTTLAYNELYSGLQNHVIDAAENDLGNILLQKFYEAGPYVSLTDHDIATRMFLIGANKYNCRASRKT
;
A
#
# COMPACT_ATOMS: atom_id res chain seq x y z
N MET A 1 -30.61 0.77 12.77
CA MET A 1 -30.02 -0.58 12.79
C MET A 1 -29.81 -1.00 11.33
N ARG A 2 -28.62 -0.80 10.80
CA ARG A 2 -28.22 -1.27 9.47
C ARG A 2 -27.94 -2.78 9.57
N LYS A 3 -28.55 -3.57 8.73
CA LYS A 3 -28.30 -5.02 8.68
C LYS A 3 -26.89 -5.25 8.13
N MET A 4 -26.04 -5.86 8.95
CA MET A 4 -24.72 -6.34 8.52
C MET A 4 -24.93 -7.52 7.55
N PHE A 5 -24.31 -7.43 6.38
CA PHE A 5 -24.32 -8.50 5.39
C PHE A 5 -23.01 -9.29 5.47
N TYR A 6 -23.12 -10.61 5.53
CA TYR A 6 -21.98 -11.51 5.45
C TYR A 6 -21.64 -11.82 4.00
N VAL A 7 -20.40 -11.72 3.65
CA VAL A 7 -19.87 -12.30 2.42
C VAL A 7 -18.99 -13.50 2.79
N MET A 8 -19.54 -14.69 2.56
CA MET A 8 -18.80 -15.95 2.69
C MET A 8 -18.21 -16.29 1.33
N CYS A 9 -16.92 -16.14 1.15
CA CYS A 9 -16.22 -16.62 -0.03
C CYS A 9 -16.02 -18.13 0.05
N ALA A 10 -16.99 -18.91 -0.47
CA ALA A 10 -16.83 -20.33 -0.69
C ALA A 10 -16.19 -20.56 -2.05
N ALA A 11 -14.90 -20.89 -2.08
CA ALA A 11 -14.21 -21.38 -3.27
C ALA A 11 -14.62 -22.84 -3.52
N GLY A 12 -15.53 -23.05 -4.48
CA GLY A 12 -15.90 -24.37 -4.98
C GLY A 12 -14.82 -24.92 -5.89
N VAL A 13 -14.05 -25.89 -5.43
CA VAL A 13 -13.16 -26.72 -6.27
C VAL A 13 -14.02 -27.81 -6.92
N ALA A 14 -14.29 -27.68 -8.21
CA ALA A 14 -14.81 -28.77 -9.02
C ALA A 14 -13.63 -29.53 -9.66
N ALA A 15 -13.34 -30.70 -9.12
CA ALA A 15 -12.44 -31.67 -9.74
C ALA A 15 -13.20 -32.40 -10.84
N SER A 16 -12.66 -32.36 -12.07
CA SER A 16 -13.03 -33.32 -13.12
C SER A 16 -11.79 -34.08 -13.57
N LEU A 17 -11.78 -35.36 -13.18
CA LEU A 17 -10.90 -36.43 -13.68
C LEU A 17 -11.42 -36.97 -15.01
N ALA A 18 -10.53 -37.26 -15.92
CA ALA A 18 -10.46 -38.30 -16.95
C ALA A 18 -9.87 -37.73 -18.22
N GLY A 19 -8.95 -38.36 -18.90
CA GLY A 19 -8.45 -39.67 -19.01
C GLY A 19 -7.25 -39.71 -19.97
N CYS A 20 -6.39 -40.67 -19.71
CA CYS A 20 -5.22 -41.02 -20.53
C CYS A 20 -5.61 -41.56 -21.92
N THR A 21 -4.83 -41.16 -22.95
CA THR A 21 -4.38 -42.17 -23.95
C THR A 21 -3.06 -41.71 -24.58
N LYS A 22 -2.11 -42.63 -24.56
CA LYS A 22 -0.84 -42.65 -25.33
C LYS A 22 -1.13 -42.91 -26.78
N MET A 23 -0.34 -42.37 -27.68
CA MET A 23 0.35 -43.21 -28.70
C MET A 23 1.38 -42.44 -29.51
N ASP A 24 2.40 -43.19 -29.81
CA ASP A 24 3.71 -42.93 -30.41
C ASP A 24 3.72 -42.58 -31.90
N THR A 25 4.93 -42.19 -32.28
CA THR A 25 5.73 -42.46 -33.52
C THR A 25 5.67 -41.45 -34.66
N ALA A 26 6.77 -40.80 -34.81
CA ALA A 26 7.85 -40.89 -35.80
C ALA A 26 7.62 -40.46 -37.26
N ALA A 27 8.57 -39.70 -37.69
CA ALA A 27 9.32 -39.71 -38.95
C ALA A 27 8.94 -38.75 -40.10
N THR A 28 9.82 -37.81 -40.32
CA THR A 28 10.71 -37.68 -41.49
C THR A 28 10.16 -37.03 -42.78
N THR A 29 10.95 -36.05 -43.21
CA THR A 29 11.39 -35.67 -44.54
C THR A 29 10.79 -34.52 -45.31
N ALA A 30 11.73 -33.68 -45.67
CA ALA A 30 11.99 -33.00 -46.93
C ALA A 30 11.36 -31.64 -47.23
N ALA A 31 12.25 -30.67 -47.32
CA ALA A 31 12.08 -29.46 -48.11
C ALA A 31 12.01 -29.77 -49.62
N PRO A 32 11.46 -28.89 -50.43
CA PRO A 32 12.34 -28.22 -51.38
C PRO A 32 12.08 -26.71 -51.65
N ALA A 33 13.22 -26.05 -51.87
CA ALA A 33 13.60 -25.07 -52.90
C ALA A 33 12.75 -23.80 -53.18
N ALA A 34 13.42 -22.74 -52.95
CA ALA A 34 13.55 -21.42 -53.57
C ALA A 34 12.70 -21.05 -54.80
N THR A 35 12.13 -19.83 -54.73
CA THR A 35 11.97 -18.96 -55.90
C THR A 35 12.23 -17.49 -55.49
N GLU A 36 13.25 -16.89 -56.09
CA GLU A 36 13.62 -15.47 -56.01
C GLU A 36 12.59 -14.59 -56.76
N ALA A 37 12.33 -13.39 -56.26
CA ALA A 37 12.34 -12.10 -56.98
C ALA A 37 11.50 -11.05 -56.22
N PRO A 38 11.68 -9.75 -56.44
CA PRO A 38 12.88 -8.91 -56.41
C PRO A 38 12.79 -7.78 -55.35
N ALA A 39 13.95 -7.22 -55.07
CA ALA A 39 14.20 -6.09 -54.18
C ALA A 39 13.33 -4.84 -54.49
N LYS A 40 12.65 -4.30 -53.51
CA LYS A 40 12.24 -2.90 -53.45
C LYS A 40 13.12 -2.19 -52.45
N GLU A 41 13.77 -1.14 -52.94
CA GLU A 41 14.48 -0.14 -52.15
C GLU A 41 13.57 0.43 -51.04
N GLU A 42 13.86 0.08 -49.79
CA GLU A 42 13.31 0.76 -48.61
C GLU A 42 14.27 1.90 -48.25
N THR A 43 13.74 3.09 -48.40
CA THR A 43 14.32 4.32 -47.92
C THR A 43 14.43 4.24 -46.40
N LYS A 44 15.66 4.17 -45.91
CA LYS A 44 16.02 4.17 -44.49
C LYS A 44 15.70 5.52 -43.89
N ALA A 45 14.51 5.63 -43.28
CA ALA A 45 14.25 6.72 -42.36
C ALA A 45 15.11 6.47 -41.10
N GLU A 46 16.11 7.31 -40.90
CA GLU A 46 16.84 7.36 -39.64
C GLU A 46 15.87 7.82 -38.55
N GLU A 47 15.33 6.87 -37.82
CA GLU A 47 14.67 7.12 -36.54
C GLU A 47 15.75 7.56 -35.56
N LYS A 48 15.85 8.87 -35.32
CA LYS A 48 16.64 9.45 -34.24
C LYS A 48 16.08 8.87 -32.94
N THR A 49 16.69 7.81 -32.46
CA THR A 49 16.54 7.38 -31.07
C THR A 49 17.15 8.50 -30.20
N GLU A 50 16.30 9.40 -29.75
CA GLU A 50 16.64 10.38 -28.73
C GLU A 50 16.95 9.56 -27.48
N THR A 51 18.22 9.35 -27.20
CA THR A 51 18.69 8.73 -25.96
C THR A 51 18.21 9.65 -24.85
N ALA A 52 17.14 9.25 -24.14
CA ALA A 52 16.68 9.99 -22.97
C ALA A 52 17.87 10.15 -22.03
N ALA A 53 18.23 11.39 -21.71
CA ALA A 53 19.32 11.69 -20.80
C ALA A 53 18.99 11.05 -19.45
N GLU A 54 19.95 10.41 -18.80
CA GLU A 54 19.76 9.87 -17.45
C GLU A 54 19.29 10.98 -16.49
N PRO A 55 18.34 10.67 -15.59
CA PRO A 55 17.82 11.67 -14.66
C PRO A 55 18.94 12.18 -13.73
N GLU A 56 19.01 13.51 -13.56
CA GLU A 56 20.00 14.17 -12.69
C GLU A 56 19.77 13.84 -11.21
N VAL A 57 18.52 13.49 -10.85
CA VAL A 57 18.13 13.13 -9.48
C VAL A 57 17.23 11.92 -9.51
N LYS A 58 17.67 10.88 -8.83
CA LYS A 58 16.92 9.66 -8.58
C LYS A 58 16.56 9.61 -7.09
N LEU A 59 15.27 9.60 -6.78
CA LEU A 59 14.76 9.42 -5.42
C LEU A 59 14.47 7.94 -5.18
N ILE A 60 14.67 7.49 -3.95
CA ILE A 60 14.35 6.13 -3.51
C ILE A 60 13.00 6.16 -2.82
N GLY A 61 11.99 5.58 -3.45
CA GLY A 61 10.64 5.42 -2.91
C GLY A 61 10.42 4.01 -2.38
N ALA A 62 9.71 3.86 -1.26
CA ALA A 62 9.43 2.54 -0.71
C ALA A 62 8.02 2.43 -0.12
N HIS A 63 7.44 1.24 -0.18
CA HIS A 63 6.20 0.91 0.50
C HIS A 63 6.10 -0.59 0.82
N VAL A 64 5.20 -0.93 1.75
CA VAL A 64 5.07 -2.30 2.28
C VAL A 64 4.12 -3.19 1.49
N ASN A 65 3.31 -2.62 0.59
CA ASN A 65 2.28 -3.33 -0.16
C ASN A 65 2.81 -3.87 -1.50
N THR A 66 1.99 -4.70 -2.14
CA THR A 66 2.30 -5.30 -3.45
C THR A 66 2.25 -4.27 -4.58
N VAL A 67 2.80 -4.65 -5.73
CA VAL A 67 2.81 -3.83 -6.96
C VAL A 67 1.41 -3.53 -7.52
N ASP A 68 0.38 -4.32 -7.15
CA ASP A 68 -1.01 -4.10 -7.59
C ASP A 68 -1.80 -3.23 -6.60
N SER A 69 -1.14 -2.67 -5.59
CA SER A 69 -1.79 -1.90 -4.53
C SER A 69 -2.02 -0.43 -4.90
N SER A 70 -2.94 0.22 -4.16
CA SER A 70 -3.13 1.67 -4.22
C SER A 70 -1.87 2.46 -3.86
N TYR A 71 -0.97 1.89 -3.06
CA TYR A 71 0.33 2.49 -2.74
C TYR A 71 1.21 2.61 -3.98
N GLN A 72 1.33 1.52 -4.75
CA GLN A 72 2.08 1.52 -6.00
C GLN A 72 1.46 2.50 -7.00
N ALA A 73 0.14 2.45 -7.19
CA ALA A 73 -0.54 3.35 -8.11
C ALA A 73 -0.31 4.84 -7.77
N GLY A 74 -0.29 5.17 -6.46
CA GLY A 74 0.03 6.52 -6.01
C GLY A 74 1.48 6.92 -6.29
N PHE A 75 2.43 6.02 -6.10
CA PHE A 75 3.83 6.24 -6.45
C PHE A 75 4.04 6.39 -7.96
N ASP A 76 3.37 5.57 -8.78
CA ASP A 76 3.47 5.64 -10.23
C ASP A 76 2.94 6.97 -10.77
N ALA A 77 1.77 7.42 -10.29
CA ALA A 77 1.21 8.72 -10.65
C ALA A 77 2.12 9.89 -10.23
N MET A 78 2.71 9.81 -9.03
CA MET A 78 3.65 10.82 -8.56
C MET A 78 4.95 10.82 -9.38
N LYS A 79 5.49 9.65 -9.71
CA LYS A 79 6.68 9.50 -10.54
C LYS A 79 6.44 10.12 -11.93
N GLU A 80 5.35 9.75 -12.60
CA GLU A 80 4.96 10.30 -13.89
C GLU A 80 4.89 11.83 -13.81
N LYS A 81 4.21 12.37 -12.81
CA LYS A 81 4.09 13.82 -12.64
C LYS A 81 5.42 14.50 -12.35
N LEU A 82 6.27 13.88 -11.54
CA LEU A 82 7.60 14.39 -11.23
C LEU A 82 8.49 14.43 -12.48
N GLU A 83 8.47 13.39 -13.30
CA GLU A 83 9.20 13.31 -14.57
C GLU A 83 8.69 14.36 -15.55
N GLU A 84 7.38 14.52 -15.68
CA GLU A 84 6.75 15.56 -16.53
C GLU A 84 7.22 16.98 -16.12
N VAL A 85 7.01 17.36 -14.86
CA VAL A 85 7.29 18.74 -14.41
C VAL A 85 8.78 19.05 -14.29
N SER A 86 9.63 18.05 -14.20
CA SER A 86 11.09 18.22 -14.17
C SER A 86 11.74 18.14 -15.55
N GLY A 87 10.96 17.85 -16.61
CA GLY A 87 11.49 17.58 -17.94
C GLY A 87 12.43 16.38 -17.96
N GLY A 88 12.10 15.31 -17.22
CA GLY A 88 12.88 14.07 -17.11
C GLY A 88 14.13 14.16 -16.21
N LYS A 89 14.37 15.32 -15.58
CA LYS A 89 15.55 15.49 -14.71
C LYS A 89 15.43 14.81 -13.34
N MET A 90 14.24 14.45 -12.93
CA MET A 90 13.96 13.75 -11.67
C MET A 90 13.13 12.51 -11.92
N THR A 91 13.48 11.44 -11.22
CA THR A 91 12.67 10.21 -11.20
C THR A 91 12.64 9.60 -9.82
N VAL A 92 11.78 8.59 -9.64
CA VAL A 92 11.71 7.78 -8.42
C VAL A 92 11.94 6.32 -8.78
N GLU A 93 12.87 5.67 -8.09
CA GLU A 93 12.98 4.23 -8.05
C GLU A 93 12.09 3.72 -6.93
N ILE A 94 11.11 2.89 -7.27
CA ILE A 94 10.08 2.44 -6.32
C ILE A 94 10.39 1.01 -5.89
N HIS A 95 10.45 0.78 -4.57
CA HIS A 95 10.70 -0.51 -3.93
C HIS A 95 9.44 -0.97 -3.18
N PRO A 96 8.59 -1.80 -3.79
CA PRO A 96 7.37 -2.35 -3.19
C PRO A 96 7.66 -3.53 -2.26
N ASN A 97 6.59 -4.20 -1.79
CA ASN A 97 6.64 -5.47 -1.04
C ASN A 97 7.49 -5.46 0.23
N GLY A 98 7.77 -4.29 0.79
CA GLY A 98 8.63 -4.19 1.97
C GLY A 98 10.10 -4.50 1.71
N GLU A 99 10.58 -4.40 0.47
CA GLU A 99 11.98 -4.67 0.11
C GLU A 99 12.98 -3.86 0.95
N LEU A 100 12.64 -2.60 1.23
CA LEU A 100 13.48 -1.71 2.03
C LEU A 100 13.04 -1.60 3.50
N GLY A 101 11.96 -2.28 3.91
CA GLY A 101 11.48 -2.30 5.30
C GLY A 101 10.17 -3.06 5.40
N GLY A 102 10.10 -4.07 6.28
CA GLY A 102 8.97 -4.99 6.40
C GLY A 102 7.69 -4.38 7.02
N ASN A 103 7.78 -3.16 7.52
CA ASN A 103 6.66 -2.37 8.05
C ASN A 103 6.90 -0.87 7.88
N GLU A 104 5.83 -0.07 8.05
CA GLU A 104 5.90 1.38 7.86
C GLU A 104 6.77 2.09 8.91
N ALA A 105 6.86 1.58 10.14
CA ALA A 105 7.72 2.14 11.18
C ALA A 105 9.20 2.09 10.76
N GLU A 106 9.65 0.93 10.26
CA GLU A 106 11.01 0.76 9.77
C GLU A 106 11.31 1.69 8.58
N LEU A 107 10.33 1.90 7.68
CA LEU A 107 10.50 2.82 6.56
C LEU A 107 10.60 4.29 7.03
N VAL A 108 9.85 4.69 8.06
CA VAL A 108 9.96 6.02 8.68
C VAL A 108 11.36 6.23 9.27
N GLU A 109 11.91 5.25 9.97
CA GLU A 109 13.28 5.30 10.50
C GLU A 109 14.32 5.41 9.39
N LYS A 110 14.18 4.63 8.32
CA LYS A 110 15.07 4.68 7.14
C LYS A 110 14.99 6.01 6.40
N MET A 111 13.83 6.66 6.40
CA MET A 111 13.70 8.01 5.87
C MET A 111 14.40 9.04 6.75
N ALA A 112 14.28 8.94 8.07
CA ALA A 112 14.99 9.83 9.01
C ALA A 112 16.52 9.73 8.86
N THR A 113 17.04 8.54 8.54
CA THR A 113 18.47 8.30 8.27
C THR A 113 18.91 8.60 6.84
N GLY A 114 17.96 8.88 5.93
CA GLY A 114 18.23 9.20 4.52
C GLY A 114 18.51 7.99 3.62
N THR A 115 18.23 6.78 4.09
CA THR A 115 18.35 5.54 3.28
C THR A 115 17.21 5.40 2.29
N VAL A 116 16.02 5.89 2.65
CA VAL A 116 14.82 6.00 1.80
C VAL A 116 14.44 7.47 1.72
N ASP A 117 14.05 7.93 0.55
CA ASP A 117 13.70 9.32 0.32
C ASP A 117 12.21 9.61 0.44
N MET A 118 11.37 8.68 0.00
CA MET A 118 9.91 8.82 -0.06
C MET A 118 9.21 7.55 0.39
N ILE A 119 8.13 7.72 1.16
CA ILE A 119 7.28 6.60 1.59
C ILE A 119 5.80 6.97 1.57
N VAL A 120 4.96 5.95 1.66
CA VAL A 120 3.57 6.06 2.07
C VAL A 120 3.47 5.45 3.45
N ALA A 121 2.89 6.17 4.40
CA ALA A 121 2.71 5.66 5.75
C ALA A 121 1.37 6.09 6.35
N SER A 122 0.90 5.30 7.32
CA SER A 122 -0.25 5.62 8.15
C SER A 122 0.11 6.73 9.14
N PRO A 123 -0.85 7.56 9.57
CA PRO A 123 -0.60 8.73 10.41
C PRO A 123 0.05 8.40 11.76
N ASN A 124 -0.29 7.26 12.36
CA ASN A 124 0.29 6.83 13.64
C ASN A 124 1.81 6.61 13.57
N PHE A 125 2.34 6.13 12.43
CA PHE A 125 3.79 6.00 12.26
C PHE A 125 4.46 7.37 12.06
N VAL A 126 3.77 8.34 11.47
CA VAL A 126 4.25 9.73 11.41
C VAL A 126 4.29 10.35 12.80
N ALA A 127 3.32 10.04 13.66
CA ALA A 127 3.26 10.53 15.04
C ALA A 127 4.50 10.13 15.87
N THR A 128 5.15 8.99 15.53
CA THR A 128 6.39 8.55 16.20
C THR A 128 7.58 9.49 15.97
N THR A 129 7.53 10.34 14.95
CA THR A 129 8.57 11.35 14.68
C THR A 129 8.50 12.59 15.58
N GLY A 130 7.55 12.59 16.52
CA GLY A 130 7.35 13.67 17.49
C GLY A 130 6.12 14.54 17.24
N VAL A 131 5.45 14.39 16.10
CA VAL A 131 4.22 15.12 15.76
C VAL A 131 3.00 14.27 16.12
N LYS A 132 2.71 14.19 17.42
CA LYS A 132 1.64 13.31 17.96
C LYS A 132 0.25 13.63 17.40
N GLU A 133 0.02 14.86 16.97
CA GLU A 133 -1.24 15.30 16.37
C GLU A 133 -1.57 14.57 15.06
N ALA A 134 -0.58 13.99 14.38
CA ALA A 134 -0.82 13.16 13.20
C ALA A 134 -1.71 11.95 13.52
N ASP A 135 -1.62 11.40 14.73
CA ASP A 135 -2.42 10.26 15.20
C ASP A 135 -3.93 10.57 15.33
N LEU A 136 -4.32 11.86 15.24
CA LEU A 136 -5.73 12.25 15.13
C LEU A 136 -6.44 11.50 14.00
N PHE A 137 -5.77 11.33 12.85
CA PHE A 137 -6.34 10.67 11.68
C PHE A 137 -6.44 9.14 11.82
N SER A 138 -5.95 8.57 12.91
CA SER A 138 -6.04 7.13 13.22
C SER A 138 -7.16 6.82 14.23
N ILE A 139 -7.98 7.82 14.62
CA ILE A 139 -9.06 7.63 15.58
C ILE A 139 -10.24 6.94 14.90
N PRO A 140 -10.60 5.71 15.31
CA PRO A 140 -11.77 5.03 14.78
C PRO A 140 -13.07 5.84 15.00
N PHE A 141 -13.99 5.74 14.03
CA PHE A 141 -15.29 6.42 14.03
C PHE A 141 -15.23 7.96 14.02
N LEU A 142 -14.07 8.54 13.68
CA LEU A 142 -13.90 10.00 13.59
C LEU A 142 -14.70 10.60 12.44
N TYR A 143 -14.78 9.87 11.31
CA TYR A 143 -15.39 10.36 10.08
C TYR A 143 -16.78 9.76 9.86
N THR A 144 -17.69 10.58 9.35
CA THR A 144 -19.04 10.14 8.96
C THR A 144 -19.11 9.58 7.54
N GLY A 145 -18.00 9.60 6.80
CA GLY A 145 -17.86 9.11 5.44
C GLY A 145 -16.71 9.79 4.70
N LEU A 146 -16.47 9.39 3.46
CA LEU A 146 -15.34 9.85 2.66
C LEU A 146 -15.38 11.36 2.39
N ASP A 147 -16.57 11.94 2.15
CA ASP A 147 -16.72 13.39 1.94
C ASP A 147 -16.29 14.19 3.18
N HIS A 148 -16.66 13.71 4.38
CA HIS A 148 -16.22 14.35 5.63
C HIS A 148 -14.70 14.21 5.80
N TRP A 149 -14.14 13.03 5.56
CA TRP A 149 -12.71 12.79 5.59
C TRP A 149 -11.97 13.74 4.64
N THR A 150 -12.41 13.83 3.38
CA THR A 150 -11.83 14.73 2.38
C THR A 150 -11.85 16.19 2.86
N ALA A 151 -12.99 16.65 3.38
CA ALA A 151 -13.11 18.01 3.90
C ALA A 151 -12.17 18.29 5.08
N VAL A 152 -11.87 17.30 5.90
CA VAL A 152 -10.93 17.43 7.03
C VAL A 152 -9.48 17.44 6.56
N VAL A 153 -9.07 16.48 5.69
CA VAL A 153 -7.66 16.37 5.28
C VAL A 153 -7.24 17.47 4.30
N ASP A 154 -8.15 17.94 3.45
CA ASP A 154 -7.93 19.04 2.51
C ASP A 154 -8.22 20.41 3.15
N GLY A 155 -8.80 20.42 4.35
CA GLY A 155 -9.16 21.64 5.09
C GLY A 155 -8.09 22.12 6.07
N GLU A 156 -8.49 23.02 6.94
CA GLU A 156 -7.62 23.66 7.94
C GLU A 156 -6.95 22.66 8.89
N VAL A 157 -7.64 21.57 9.26
CA VAL A 157 -7.10 20.54 10.15
C VAL A 157 -5.94 19.80 9.47
N GLY A 158 -6.15 19.32 8.24
CA GLY A 158 -5.12 18.64 7.47
C GLY A 158 -3.92 19.54 7.20
N GLN A 159 -4.15 20.80 6.85
CA GLN A 159 -3.08 21.77 6.64
C GLN A 159 -2.30 22.04 7.95
N THR A 160 -2.98 22.22 9.08
CA THR A 160 -2.34 22.43 10.39
C THR A 160 -1.42 21.26 10.76
N ILE A 161 -1.87 20.01 10.53
CA ILE A 161 -1.06 18.83 10.81
C ILE A 161 0.12 18.72 9.82
N THR A 162 -0.10 19.00 8.54
CA THR A 162 0.95 19.08 7.53
C THR A 162 2.03 20.10 7.93
N ASP A 163 1.64 21.29 8.36
CA ASP A 163 2.59 22.34 8.77
C ASP A 163 3.42 21.92 9.99
N LYS A 164 2.81 21.22 10.96
CA LYS A 164 3.53 20.67 12.12
C LYS A 164 4.52 19.58 11.72
N ILE A 165 4.15 18.67 10.81
CA ILE A 165 5.04 17.65 10.27
C ILE A 165 6.23 18.31 9.58
N ASN A 166 5.96 19.27 8.71
CA ASN A 166 6.99 19.96 7.94
C ASN A 166 7.93 20.77 8.85
N ALA A 167 7.41 21.38 9.92
CA ALA A 167 8.19 22.09 10.92
C ALA A 167 9.02 21.17 11.82
N GLY A 168 8.65 19.89 11.95
CA GLY A 168 9.36 18.90 12.76
C GLY A 168 10.76 18.54 12.23
N GLY A 169 11.08 18.88 10.98
CA GLY A 169 12.42 18.78 10.41
C GLY A 169 12.89 17.37 10.05
N VAL A 170 12.05 16.37 10.23
CA VAL A 170 12.35 14.96 9.86
C VAL A 170 11.71 14.60 8.53
N LEU A 171 10.46 14.94 8.35
CA LEU A 171 9.62 14.60 7.20
C LEU A 171 8.95 15.85 6.63
N HIS A 172 8.55 15.78 5.36
CA HIS A 172 7.55 16.66 4.77
C HIS A 172 6.37 15.83 4.27
N ASN A 173 5.15 16.21 4.63
CA ASN A 173 3.92 15.65 4.07
C ASN A 173 3.61 16.34 2.74
N LEU A 174 3.49 15.54 1.68
CA LEU A 174 3.17 16.02 0.33
C LEU A 174 1.68 15.93 0.01
N GLY A 175 0.91 15.21 0.82
CA GLY A 175 -0.52 15.07 0.64
C GLY A 175 -1.10 13.85 1.36
N TYR A 176 -2.42 13.74 1.30
CA TYR A 176 -3.19 12.66 1.89
C TYR A 176 -3.94 11.90 0.81
N TRP A 177 -4.13 10.61 1.01
CA TRP A 177 -5.10 9.83 0.27
C TRP A 177 -5.75 8.76 1.14
N SER A 178 -6.85 8.18 0.66
CA SER A 178 -7.54 7.08 1.32
C SER A 178 -7.38 5.79 0.53
N CYS A 179 -7.19 4.68 1.25
CA CYS A 179 -7.27 3.32 0.70
C CYS A 179 -8.68 2.71 0.86
N GLY A 180 -9.67 3.52 1.26
CA GLY A 180 -11.02 3.06 1.54
C GLY A 180 -11.30 2.88 3.02
N THR A 181 -12.44 2.27 3.33
CA THR A 181 -12.87 2.02 4.70
C THR A 181 -12.18 0.80 5.28
N ARG A 182 -11.83 0.86 6.56
CA ARG A 182 -11.20 -0.26 7.28
C ARG A 182 -12.28 -1.12 7.93
N GLU A 183 -12.08 -2.43 7.77
CA GLU A 183 -13.00 -3.47 8.20
C GLU A 183 -12.30 -4.47 9.11
N TYR A 184 -13.05 -5.06 10.01
CA TYR A 184 -12.58 -6.22 10.78
C TYR A 184 -12.46 -7.45 9.89
N PHE A 185 -11.42 -8.24 10.07
CA PHE A 185 -11.32 -9.60 9.54
C PHE A 185 -10.61 -10.53 10.53
N GLY A 186 -10.95 -11.83 10.49
CA GLY A 186 -10.36 -12.76 11.44
C GLY A 186 -10.91 -14.18 11.34
N VAL A 187 -10.57 -15.00 12.33
CA VAL A 187 -10.94 -16.42 12.40
C VAL A 187 -12.38 -16.62 12.90
N LYS A 188 -13.04 -15.57 13.35
CA LYS A 188 -14.43 -15.56 13.81
C LYS A 188 -15.15 -14.31 13.32
N PRO A 189 -16.44 -14.38 12.99
CA PRO A 189 -17.24 -13.21 12.68
C PRO A 189 -17.51 -12.39 13.94
N VAL A 190 -17.65 -11.07 13.78
CA VAL A 190 -18.20 -10.18 14.80
C VAL A 190 -19.47 -9.52 14.27
N ASN A 191 -20.52 -9.51 15.07
CA ASN A 191 -21.83 -8.98 14.74
C ASN A 191 -22.27 -7.88 15.69
N THR A 192 -21.77 -7.95 16.91
CA THR A 192 -22.10 -7.06 18.02
C THR A 192 -20.81 -6.61 18.68
N VAL A 193 -20.89 -5.59 19.52
CA VAL A 193 -19.75 -5.13 20.31
C VAL A 193 -19.26 -6.23 21.28
N GLU A 194 -20.17 -7.03 21.79
CA GLU A 194 -19.87 -8.11 22.72
C GLU A 194 -19.00 -9.21 22.09
N ASP A 195 -19.08 -9.39 20.77
CA ASP A 195 -18.28 -10.39 20.04
C ASP A 195 -16.77 -10.06 20.02
N PHE A 196 -16.39 -8.81 20.29
CA PHE A 196 -14.99 -8.41 20.42
C PHE A 196 -14.34 -8.89 21.72
N LYS A 197 -15.14 -9.33 22.70
CA LYS A 197 -14.59 -9.70 24.01
C LYS A 197 -13.56 -10.81 23.90
N ASN A 198 -12.36 -10.51 24.42
CA ASN A 198 -11.18 -11.40 24.42
C ASN A 198 -10.63 -11.77 23.03
N VAL A 199 -11.07 -11.12 21.96
CA VAL A 199 -10.46 -11.30 20.63
C VAL A 199 -9.04 -10.74 20.65
N LYS A 200 -8.06 -11.56 20.32
CA LYS A 200 -6.67 -11.12 20.12
C LYS A 200 -6.58 -10.42 18.76
N ILE A 201 -6.80 -9.12 18.76
CA ILE A 201 -6.76 -8.35 17.51
C ILE A 201 -5.40 -7.72 17.31
N ARG A 202 -4.83 -7.89 16.12
CA ARG A 202 -3.64 -7.13 15.73
C ARG A 202 -4.07 -5.72 15.36
N VAL A 203 -3.34 -4.75 15.92
CA VAL A 203 -3.49 -3.34 15.59
C VAL A 203 -2.15 -2.76 15.15
N GLN A 204 -2.20 -1.60 14.47
CA GLN A 204 -1.01 -0.80 14.22
C GLN A 204 -0.46 -0.28 15.56
N ASP A 205 0.81 0.10 15.58
CA ASP A 205 1.44 0.64 16.80
C ASP A 205 0.97 2.08 17.04
N SER A 206 -0.18 2.19 17.68
CA SER A 206 -0.84 3.42 18.12
C SER A 206 -1.52 3.19 19.45
N ASP A 207 -1.23 4.03 20.44
CA ASP A 207 -1.89 3.99 21.74
C ASP A 207 -3.37 4.34 21.63
N VAL A 208 -3.73 5.19 20.69
CA VAL A 208 -5.11 5.58 20.42
C VAL A 208 -5.89 4.37 19.90
N VAL A 209 -5.41 3.72 18.83
CA VAL A 209 -6.06 2.55 18.25
C VAL A 209 -6.14 1.42 19.28
N ARG A 210 -5.06 1.15 20.01
CA ARG A 210 -5.03 0.15 21.08
C ARG A 210 -6.08 0.41 22.15
N SER A 211 -6.23 1.68 22.57
CA SER A 211 -7.21 2.07 23.59
C SER A 211 -8.65 1.84 23.12
N VAL A 212 -8.95 2.14 21.86
CA VAL A 212 -10.29 1.93 21.31
C VAL A 212 -10.64 0.43 21.28
N TRP A 213 -9.78 -0.41 20.73
CA TRP A 213 -10.04 -1.86 20.70
C TRP A 213 -10.12 -2.47 22.11
N SER A 214 -9.32 -1.98 23.07
CA SER A 214 -9.43 -2.38 24.47
C SER A 214 -10.77 -1.98 25.09
N ALA A 215 -11.28 -0.78 24.77
CA ALA A 215 -12.57 -0.32 25.25
C ALA A 215 -13.74 -1.16 24.70
N LEU A 216 -13.59 -1.76 23.51
CA LEU A 216 -14.52 -2.71 22.93
C LEU A 216 -14.41 -4.11 23.56
N GLY A 217 -13.47 -4.34 24.47
CA GLY A 217 -13.25 -5.62 25.17
C GLY A 217 -12.32 -6.57 24.44
N ALA A 218 -11.69 -6.16 23.35
CA ALA A 218 -10.68 -6.94 22.66
C ALA A 218 -9.33 -6.90 23.42
N ASN A 219 -8.41 -7.79 23.02
CA ASN A 219 -7.03 -7.82 23.46
C ASN A 219 -6.12 -7.39 22.30
N PRO A 220 -5.91 -6.07 22.11
CA PRO A 220 -5.08 -5.57 21.03
C PRO A 220 -3.61 -5.87 21.27
N THR A 221 -2.92 -6.31 20.22
CA THR A 221 -1.47 -6.53 20.20
C THR A 221 -0.86 -5.96 18.93
N THR A 222 0.37 -5.51 19.01
CA THR A 222 1.12 -5.05 17.83
C THR A 222 1.87 -6.21 17.20
N LEU A 223 1.88 -6.23 15.87
CA LEU A 223 2.63 -7.18 15.07
C LEU A 223 3.02 -6.48 13.76
N ALA A 224 4.21 -6.77 13.25
CA ALA A 224 4.65 -6.21 11.98
C ALA A 224 3.71 -6.60 10.83
N TYR A 225 3.55 -5.71 9.83
CA TYR A 225 2.57 -5.93 8.76
C TYR A 225 2.88 -7.20 7.94
N ASN A 226 4.15 -7.45 7.64
CA ASN A 226 4.60 -8.64 6.93
C ASN A 226 4.43 -9.94 7.72
N GLU A 227 4.18 -9.87 9.03
CA GLU A 227 3.92 -11.03 9.90
C GLU A 227 2.42 -11.32 10.09
N LEU A 228 1.54 -10.44 9.58
CA LEU A 228 0.11 -10.51 9.83
C LEU A 228 -0.51 -11.82 9.35
N TYR A 229 -0.19 -12.24 8.11
CA TYR A 229 -0.71 -13.48 7.54
C TYR A 229 -0.32 -14.70 8.39
N SER A 230 0.97 -14.81 8.73
CA SER A 230 1.48 -15.91 9.55
C SER A 230 0.96 -15.86 10.98
N GLY A 231 0.75 -14.66 11.52
CA GLY A 231 0.15 -14.44 12.84
C GLY A 231 -1.28 -14.98 12.93
N LEU A 232 -2.10 -14.74 11.92
CA LEU A 232 -3.45 -15.32 11.81
C LEU A 232 -3.40 -16.83 11.60
N GLN A 233 -2.58 -17.31 10.66
CA GLN A 233 -2.46 -18.73 10.33
C GLN A 233 -2.00 -19.58 11.53
N ASN A 234 -1.09 -19.05 12.34
CA ASN A 234 -0.56 -19.73 13.52
C ASN A 234 -1.33 -19.40 14.81
N HIS A 235 -2.47 -18.70 14.73
CA HIS A 235 -3.30 -18.32 15.87
C HIS A 235 -2.58 -17.51 16.96
N VAL A 236 -1.50 -16.77 16.59
CA VAL A 236 -0.87 -15.77 17.46
C VAL A 236 -1.84 -14.63 17.71
N ILE A 237 -2.60 -14.27 16.66
CA ILE A 237 -3.73 -13.35 16.68
C ILE A 237 -4.99 -14.05 16.15
N ASP A 238 -6.17 -13.58 16.58
CA ASP A 238 -7.47 -14.08 16.12
C ASP A 238 -8.02 -13.21 14.98
N ALA A 239 -7.61 -11.95 14.93
CA ALA A 239 -8.16 -10.96 14.02
C ALA A 239 -7.17 -9.83 13.72
N ALA A 240 -7.51 -9.06 12.70
CA ALA A 240 -6.92 -7.77 12.40
C ALA A 240 -7.98 -6.88 11.71
N GLU A 241 -7.58 -5.67 11.33
CA GLU A 241 -8.43 -4.74 10.61
C GLU A 241 -7.64 -4.12 9.45
N ASN A 242 -8.29 -3.93 8.32
CA ASN A 242 -7.70 -3.26 7.16
C ASN A 242 -8.79 -2.90 6.13
N ASP A 243 -8.41 -2.16 5.10
CA ASP A 243 -9.28 -1.96 3.95
C ASP A 243 -9.44 -3.24 3.12
N LEU A 244 -10.58 -3.38 2.44
CA LEU A 244 -10.93 -4.57 1.68
C LEU A 244 -9.93 -4.86 0.55
N GLY A 245 -9.35 -3.83 -0.05
CA GLY A 245 -8.34 -3.95 -1.10
C GLY A 245 -7.11 -4.70 -0.59
N ASN A 246 -6.58 -4.27 0.55
CA ASN A 246 -5.43 -4.93 1.18
C ASN A 246 -5.76 -6.32 1.71
N ILE A 247 -6.96 -6.54 2.28
CA ILE A 247 -7.40 -7.89 2.70
C ILE A 247 -7.37 -8.85 1.52
N LEU A 248 -7.83 -8.40 0.34
CA LEU A 248 -7.85 -9.19 -0.89
C LEU A 248 -6.43 -9.43 -1.44
N LEU A 249 -5.66 -8.36 -1.67
CA LEU A 249 -4.35 -8.41 -2.30
C LEU A 249 -3.32 -9.21 -1.49
N GLN A 250 -3.37 -9.08 -0.17
CA GLN A 250 -2.48 -9.81 0.75
C GLN A 250 -3.00 -11.21 1.11
N LYS A 251 -4.16 -11.60 0.54
CA LYS A 251 -4.81 -12.88 0.80
C LYS A 251 -5.09 -13.17 2.27
N PHE A 252 -5.26 -12.14 3.07
CA PHE A 252 -5.52 -12.32 4.51
C PHE A 252 -6.78 -13.14 4.78
N TYR A 253 -7.75 -13.14 3.84
CA TYR A 253 -8.95 -13.95 3.91
C TYR A 253 -8.69 -15.47 3.93
N GLU A 254 -7.52 -15.94 3.48
CA GLU A 254 -7.16 -17.35 3.54
C GLU A 254 -6.87 -17.79 5.00
N ALA A 255 -6.30 -16.90 5.81
CA ALA A 255 -5.98 -17.16 7.22
C ALA A 255 -7.07 -16.64 8.19
N GLY A 256 -7.82 -15.59 7.79
CA GLY A 256 -8.93 -15.00 8.54
C GLY A 256 -10.16 -14.84 7.64
N PRO A 257 -10.97 -15.92 7.42
CA PRO A 257 -11.97 -15.96 6.36
C PRO A 257 -13.25 -15.16 6.66
N TYR A 258 -13.38 -14.60 7.85
CA TYR A 258 -14.56 -13.81 8.22
C TYR A 258 -14.24 -12.32 8.14
N VAL A 259 -15.00 -11.60 7.32
CA VAL A 259 -14.94 -10.14 7.23
C VAL A 259 -16.24 -9.57 7.77
N SER A 260 -16.15 -8.66 8.72
CA SER A 260 -17.30 -7.91 9.24
C SER A 260 -17.15 -6.44 8.85
N LEU A 261 -18.14 -5.93 8.13
CA LEU A 261 -18.17 -4.54 7.69
C LEU A 261 -18.47 -3.64 8.88
N THR A 262 -17.41 -3.23 9.55
CA THR A 262 -17.47 -2.40 10.75
C THR A 262 -17.46 -0.91 10.44
N ASP A 263 -16.97 -0.54 9.23
CA ASP A 263 -16.87 0.85 8.75
C ASP A 263 -16.24 1.78 9.83
N HIS A 264 -15.24 1.25 10.56
CA HIS A 264 -14.76 1.90 11.78
C HIS A 264 -13.75 3.01 11.53
N ASP A 265 -13.09 3.01 10.37
CA ASP A 265 -12.11 4.04 10.04
C ASP A 265 -11.99 4.22 8.53
N ILE A 266 -11.51 5.38 8.09
CA ILE A 266 -11.09 5.63 6.72
C ILE A 266 -9.57 5.58 6.67
N ALA A 267 -9.05 4.59 5.94
CA ALA A 267 -7.63 4.29 5.86
C ALA A 267 -6.82 5.47 5.31
N THR A 268 -6.54 6.46 6.18
CA THR A 268 -5.74 7.63 5.83
C THR A 268 -4.30 7.22 5.58
N ARG A 269 -3.72 7.73 4.49
CA ARG A 269 -2.30 7.58 4.15
C ARG A 269 -1.69 8.94 3.90
N MET A 270 -0.46 9.08 4.31
CA MET A 270 0.37 10.27 4.08
C MET A 270 1.46 9.94 3.08
N PHE A 271 1.65 10.79 2.09
CA PHE A 271 2.74 10.70 1.15
C PHE A 271 3.87 11.60 1.62
N LEU A 272 4.99 11.01 1.95
CA LEU A 272 6.05 11.65 2.72
C LEU A 272 7.36 11.67 1.96
N ILE A 273 8.12 12.75 2.14
CA ILE A 273 9.51 12.86 1.68
C ILE A 273 10.39 13.26 2.88
N GLY A 274 11.61 12.73 2.94
CA GLY A 274 12.58 13.11 3.96
C GLY A 274 12.94 14.60 3.87
N ALA A 275 12.98 15.30 4.99
CA ALA A 275 13.26 16.73 5.04
C ALA A 275 14.66 17.08 4.49
N ASN A 276 15.64 16.18 4.65
CA ASN A 276 16.97 16.30 4.07
C ASN A 276 16.95 16.36 2.53
N LYS A 277 16.06 15.59 1.89
CA LYS A 277 15.90 15.59 0.42
C LYS A 277 15.07 16.76 -0.07
N TYR A 278 13.99 17.09 0.64
CA TYR A 278 13.16 18.24 0.32
C TYR A 278 13.94 19.55 0.37
N ASN A 279 14.71 19.78 1.43
CA ASN A 279 15.45 21.02 1.68
C ASN A 279 16.74 21.16 0.86
N CYS A 280 17.39 20.09 0.41
CA CYS A 280 18.60 20.15 -0.43
C CYS A 280 18.40 20.92 -1.75
N ARG A 281 17.17 21.18 -2.17
CA ARG A 281 16.85 21.94 -3.38
C ARG A 281 16.55 23.40 -3.13
N ALA A 282 16.06 23.74 -1.95
CA ALA A 282 15.83 25.14 -1.59
C ALA A 282 17.16 25.92 -1.56
N SER A 283 18.25 25.29 -1.15
CA SER A 283 19.58 25.89 -1.04
C SER A 283 20.33 26.05 -2.38
N ARG A 284 19.88 25.43 -3.47
CA ARG A 284 20.50 25.57 -4.81
C ARG A 284 19.89 26.69 -5.67
N LYS A 285 18.87 27.39 -5.18
CA LYS A 285 18.19 28.51 -5.86
C LYS A 285 18.62 29.88 -5.33
N THR A 286 19.53 29.94 -4.38
CA THR A 286 20.20 31.16 -3.91
C THR A 286 21.62 31.21 -4.41
#